data_ab15fe9fe3034fd9b93a6fe28d4aebba
#
_entry.id   ab15fe9fe3034fd9b93a6fe28d4aebba
#
_cell.length_a   1.000
_cell.length_b   1.000
_cell.length_c   1.000
_cell.angle_alpha   90.00
_cell.angle_beta   90.00
_cell.angle_gamma   90.00
#
_symmetry.space_group_name_H-M   'P 1'
#
loop_
_entity.id
_entity.type
_entity.pdbx_description
1 polymer ?
#
loop_
_entity_poly.entity_id
_entity_poly.type
_entity_poly.pdbx_seq_one_letter_code
_entity_poly.pdbx_strand_id
1 'polypeptide(L)'
;MATRDELAPAVRSILDAAAARPGGAERVDADPRSLPDAFAAAEREGQIPVVAEVKPTSPTTAGENDADPVELAQAMVDGGAAALSVLTEPEHFGGSVENLERVREAVDVPVLRKDFLVREDQLDVVEADLVLLIARFVEDDLADLVEAARARGFQPLVEVHTREELAAALAAGAELIGVNNRDLGKLEVDLSTFESVAPEVPDRVTVIAESGITTPADARRMREAGADGLLIGSAIMDADGTDEAGTDGDVSANTRRFTAAETEEEV
;
A
#
# COMPACT_ATOMS: atom_id res chain seq x y z
N MET A 1 10.09 -21.06 0.70
CA MET A 1 10.50 -19.70 0.30
C MET A 1 10.86 -19.71 -1.16
N ALA A 2 10.31 -18.76 -1.94
CA ALA A 2 10.67 -18.64 -3.36
C ALA A 2 12.10 -18.12 -3.45
N THR A 3 12.98 -18.87 -4.11
CA THR A 3 14.34 -18.42 -4.32
C THR A 3 14.37 -17.23 -5.29
N ARG A 4 15.40 -16.37 -5.24
CA ARG A 4 15.57 -15.22 -6.14
C ARG A 4 15.44 -15.61 -7.63
N ASP A 5 15.71 -16.87 -7.97
CA ASP A 5 15.57 -17.42 -9.32
C ASP A 5 14.12 -17.70 -9.75
N GLU A 6 13.20 -17.80 -8.81
CA GLU A 6 11.76 -18.02 -9.06
C GLU A 6 10.97 -16.72 -9.26
N LEU A 7 11.60 -15.55 -9.02
CA LEU A 7 10.98 -14.25 -9.27
C LEU A 7 10.90 -13.95 -10.77
N ALA A 8 9.84 -13.25 -11.18
CA ALA A 8 9.72 -12.73 -12.53
C ALA A 8 10.93 -11.83 -12.89
N PRO A 9 11.42 -11.84 -14.15
CA PRO A 9 12.57 -11.04 -14.55
C PRO A 9 12.42 -9.54 -14.21
N ALA A 10 11.21 -9.00 -14.35
CA ALA A 10 10.91 -7.62 -13.98
C ALA A 10 11.13 -7.36 -12.49
N VAL A 11 10.68 -8.28 -11.61
CA VAL A 11 10.85 -8.16 -10.16
C VAL A 11 12.33 -8.24 -9.78
N ARG A 12 13.11 -9.11 -10.43
CA ARG A 12 14.58 -9.14 -10.21
C ARG A 12 15.25 -7.83 -10.57
N SER A 13 14.87 -7.23 -11.72
CA SER A 13 15.38 -5.92 -12.13
C SER A 13 15.07 -4.83 -11.09
N ILE A 14 13.86 -4.83 -10.54
CA ILE A 14 13.46 -3.90 -9.47
C ILE A 14 14.33 -4.07 -8.22
N LEU A 15 14.56 -5.32 -7.79
CA LEU A 15 15.39 -5.60 -6.61
C LEU A 15 16.86 -5.21 -6.82
N ASP A 16 17.41 -5.45 -8.02
CA ASP A 16 18.77 -5.05 -8.35
C ASP A 16 18.91 -3.51 -8.33
N ALA A 17 17.94 -2.79 -8.88
CA ALA A 17 17.86 -1.32 -8.80
C ALA A 17 17.71 -0.85 -7.35
N ALA A 18 16.82 -1.46 -6.56
CA ALA A 18 16.63 -1.15 -5.15
C ALA A 18 17.92 -1.34 -4.33
N ALA A 19 18.63 -2.45 -4.54
CA ALA A 19 19.89 -2.73 -3.86
C ALA A 19 21.01 -1.74 -4.23
N ALA A 20 20.99 -1.18 -5.44
CA ALA A 20 21.99 -0.23 -5.93
C ALA A 20 21.69 1.23 -5.50
N ARG A 21 20.44 1.56 -5.15
CA ARG A 21 20.07 2.94 -4.75
C ARG A 21 20.75 3.34 -3.45
N PRO A 22 21.23 4.60 -3.35
CA PRO A 22 21.83 5.10 -2.12
C PRO A 22 20.80 5.17 -0.98
N GLY A 23 21.27 5.02 0.26
CA GLY A 23 20.52 5.35 1.46
C GLY A 23 20.62 6.82 1.84
N GLY A 24 19.93 7.22 2.92
CA GLY A 24 20.06 8.54 3.52
C GLY A 24 21.38 8.70 4.28
N ALA A 25 21.86 9.95 4.37
CA ALA A 25 23.11 10.27 5.08
C ALA A 25 22.87 10.58 6.57
N GLU A 26 21.67 11.05 6.91
CA GLU A 26 21.28 11.41 8.27
C GLU A 26 20.08 10.59 8.68
N ARG A 27 20.05 10.18 9.95
CA ARG A 27 18.94 9.38 10.48
C ARG A 27 17.66 10.19 10.50
N VAL A 28 16.59 9.62 9.95
CA VAL A 28 15.23 10.17 10.05
C VAL A 28 14.67 9.88 11.45
N ASP A 29 13.94 10.86 12.00
CA ASP A 29 13.16 10.73 13.24
C ASP A 29 11.74 11.20 12.92
N ALA A 30 10.88 10.25 12.56
CA ALA A 30 9.53 10.52 12.07
C ALA A 30 8.54 10.69 13.24
N ASP A 31 7.62 11.65 13.08
CA ASP A 31 6.42 11.81 13.94
C ASP A 31 5.19 11.35 13.14
N PRO A 32 4.83 10.04 13.21
CA PRO A 32 3.88 9.45 12.31
C PRO A 32 2.43 9.67 12.76
N ARG A 33 1.55 9.91 11.80
CA ARG A 33 0.11 9.75 11.96
C ARG A 33 -0.23 8.27 12.02
N SER A 34 -1.04 7.86 13.00
CA SER A 34 -1.38 6.46 13.25
C SER A 34 -2.33 5.91 12.19
N LEU A 35 -1.95 4.84 11.50
CA LEU A 35 -2.82 4.15 10.56
C LEU A 35 -4.01 3.45 11.24
N PRO A 36 -3.83 2.72 12.36
CA PRO A 36 -4.97 2.11 13.06
C PRO A 36 -5.99 3.14 13.56
N ASP A 37 -5.54 4.33 14.02
CA ASP A 37 -6.44 5.38 14.45
C ASP A 37 -7.21 6.00 13.28
N ALA A 38 -6.57 6.14 12.12
CA ALA A 38 -7.21 6.61 10.89
C ALA A 38 -8.28 5.60 10.40
N PHE A 39 -7.98 4.31 10.44
CA PHE A 39 -8.96 3.26 10.11
C PHE A 39 -10.15 3.27 11.07
N ALA A 40 -9.89 3.34 12.38
CA ALA A 40 -10.95 3.45 13.37
C ALA A 40 -11.78 4.74 13.21
N ALA A 41 -11.19 5.84 12.71
CA ALA A 41 -11.92 7.06 12.40
C ALA A 41 -12.86 6.87 11.21
N ALA A 42 -12.38 6.29 10.11
CA ALA A 42 -13.19 5.98 8.94
C ALA A 42 -14.38 5.05 9.28
N GLU A 43 -14.15 4.00 10.05
CA GLU A 43 -15.21 3.09 10.48
C GLU A 43 -16.26 3.76 11.37
N ARG A 44 -15.86 4.69 12.25
CA ARG A 44 -16.83 5.48 13.06
C ARG A 44 -17.71 6.39 12.22
N GLU A 45 -17.23 6.78 11.04
CA GLU A 45 -17.98 7.55 10.05
C GLU A 45 -18.82 6.65 9.11
N GLY A 46 -18.77 5.33 9.30
CA GLY A 46 -19.47 4.36 8.47
C GLY A 46 -18.80 4.14 7.12
N GLN A 47 -17.49 4.40 7.02
CA GLN A 47 -16.72 4.21 5.80
C GLN A 47 -15.88 2.93 5.86
N ILE A 48 -15.58 2.36 4.70
CA ILE A 48 -14.58 1.30 4.56
C ILE A 48 -13.20 1.99 4.58
N PRO A 49 -12.26 1.57 5.46
CA PRO A 49 -10.91 2.13 5.47
C PRO A 49 -10.16 1.80 4.17
N VAL A 50 -9.79 2.82 3.41
CA VAL A 50 -9.05 2.70 2.15
C VAL A 50 -7.74 3.46 2.25
N VAL A 51 -6.65 2.79 1.91
CA VAL A 51 -5.35 3.38 1.58
C VAL A 51 -5.33 3.60 0.07
N ALA A 52 -5.49 4.84 -0.38
CA ALA A 52 -5.51 5.16 -1.81
C ALA A 52 -4.09 5.41 -2.33
N GLU A 53 -3.71 4.77 -3.45
CA GLU A 53 -2.36 4.87 -4.00
C GLU A 53 -2.25 5.95 -5.07
N VAL A 54 -1.45 6.96 -4.78
CA VAL A 54 -1.01 7.98 -5.75
C VAL A 54 0.06 7.38 -6.64
N LYS A 55 -0.28 7.13 -7.90
CA LYS A 55 0.55 6.39 -8.86
C LYS A 55 0.63 7.14 -10.18
N PRO A 56 1.73 7.88 -10.43
CA PRO A 56 1.89 8.65 -11.67
C PRO A 56 1.99 7.73 -12.91
N THR A 57 2.65 6.59 -12.78
CA THR A 57 2.82 5.58 -13.83
C THR A 57 2.79 4.17 -13.28
N SER A 58 2.54 3.17 -14.13
CA SER A 58 2.62 1.75 -13.77
C SER A 58 3.11 0.92 -14.94
N PRO A 59 3.95 -0.10 -14.73
CA PRO A 59 4.30 -1.05 -15.78
C PRO A 59 3.10 -1.79 -16.39
N THR A 60 1.96 -1.76 -15.71
CA THR A 60 0.72 -2.44 -16.13
C THR A 60 -0.36 -1.49 -16.64
N THR A 61 -0.15 -0.18 -16.59
CA THR A 61 -1.11 0.84 -17.05
C THR A 61 -0.52 1.61 -18.23
N ALA A 62 -1.25 1.74 -19.33
CA ALA A 62 -0.81 2.51 -20.50
C ALA A 62 -1.10 4.00 -20.25
N GLY A 63 -0.03 4.82 -20.15
CA GLY A 63 -0.10 6.29 -20.03
C GLY A 63 0.65 6.82 -18.82
N GLU A 64 1.12 8.05 -18.94
CA GLU A 64 1.60 8.88 -17.83
C GLU A 64 0.43 9.76 -17.37
N ASN A 65 0.20 9.81 -16.07
CA ASN A 65 -0.74 10.77 -15.51
C ASN A 65 0.04 12.05 -15.17
N ASP A 66 -0.18 13.11 -15.95
CA ASP A 66 0.48 14.42 -15.79
C ASP A 66 -0.12 15.25 -14.61
N ALA A 67 -1.12 14.73 -13.89
CA ALA A 67 -1.74 15.44 -12.78
C ALA A 67 -0.76 15.62 -11.62
N ASP A 68 -0.86 16.75 -10.92
CA ASP A 68 -0.03 17.02 -9.74
C ASP A 68 -0.34 16.00 -8.63
N PRO A 69 0.67 15.29 -8.07
CA PRO A 69 0.47 14.30 -7.01
C PRO A 69 -0.27 14.84 -5.79
N VAL A 70 -0.13 16.14 -5.48
CA VAL A 70 -0.83 16.77 -4.36
C VAL A 70 -2.31 16.93 -4.68
N GLU A 71 -2.66 17.33 -5.90
CA GLU A 71 -4.07 17.43 -6.32
C GLU A 71 -4.75 16.05 -6.30
N LEU A 72 -4.06 15.01 -6.78
CA LEU A 72 -4.54 13.63 -6.72
C LEU A 72 -4.75 13.17 -5.27
N ALA A 73 -3.77 13.42 -4.41
CA ALA A 73 -3.83 13.08 -2.99
C ALA A 73 -5.01 13.75 -2.28
N GLN A 74 -5.21 15.04 -2.50
CA GLN A 74 -6.34 15.80 -1.93
C GLN A 74 -7.68 15.28 -2.45
N ALA A 75 -7.79 14.96 -3.75
CA ALA A 75 -8.99 14.36 -4.32
C ALA A 75 -9.30 12.97 -3.70
N MET A 76 -8.28 12.16 -3.42
CA MET A 76 -8.45 10.89 -2.72
C MET A 76 -8.95 11.08 -1.29
N VAL A 77 -8.39 12.05 -0.56
CA VAL A 77 -8.84 12.39 0.81
C VAL A 77 -10.27 12.92 0.78
N ASP A 78 -10.64 13.79 -0.17
CA ASP A 78 -12.00 14.28 -0.37
C ASP A 78 -12.98 13.14 -0.74
N GLY A 79 -12.48 12.06 -1.32
CA GLY A 79 -13.20 10.83 -1.59
C GLY A 79 -13.33 9.90 -0.37
N GLY A 80 -12.76 10.27 0.78
CA GLY A 80 -12.84 9.51 2.03
C GLY A 80 -11.69 8.52 2.25
N ALA A 81 -10.56 8.63 1.53
CA ALA A 81 -9.39 7.81 1.81
C ALA A 81 -8.89 8.01 3.24
N ALA A 82 -8.78 6.93 4.01
CA ALA A 82 -8.30 6.94 5.38
C ALA A 82 -6.77 7.14 5.49
N ALA A 83 -6.04 6.75 4.44
CA ALA A 83 -4.60 6.93 4.31
C ALA A 83 -4.22 6.98 2.82
N LEU A 84 -3.00 7.40 2.54
CA LEU A 84 -2.44 7.43 1.19
C LEU A 84 -1.21 6.53 1.09
N SER A 85 -0.98 5.99 -0.11
CA SER A 85 0.25 5.31 -0.51
C SER A 85 0.91 6.10 -1.63
N VAL A 86 2.18 6.48 -1.48
CA VAL A 86 2.91 7.24 -2.49
C VAL A 86 4.12 6.43 -2.96
N LEU A 87 4.17 6.17 -4.27
CA LEU A 87 5.30 5.49 -4.89
C LEU A 87 6.54 6.39 -4.89
N THR A 88 7.67 5.86 -4.40
CA THR A 88 8.98 6.55 -4.42
C THR A 88 10.02 5.82 -5.27
N GLU A 89 9.71 4.64 -5.82
CA GLU A 89 10.57 3.89 -6.73
C GLU A 89 10.65 4.60 -8.10
N PRO A 90 11.84 5.11 -8.52
CA PRO A 90 11.90 6.01 -9.68
C PRO A 90 12.01 5.31 -11.03
N GLU A 91 12.64 4.12 -11.09
CA GLU A 91 13.05 3.52 -12.37
C GLU A 91 11.93 2.75 -13.06
N HIS A 92 11.09 2.04 -12.29
CA HIS A 92 10.05 1.16 -12.81
C HIS A 92 8.64 1.69 -12.61
N PHE A 93 8.44 2.58 -11.62
CA PHE A 93 7.13 3.10 -11.24
C PHE A 93 7.02 4.62 -11.38
N GLY A 94 8.09 5.31 -11.79
CA GLY A 94 8.09 6.77 -11.92
C GLY A 94 7.84 7.51 -10.61
N GLY A 95 8.09 6.84 -9.48
CA GLY A 95 7.91 7.40 -8.15
C GLY A 95 8.95 8.46 -7.81
N SER A 96 8.65 9.30 -6.82
CA SER A 96 9.52 10.40 -6.39
C SER A 96 9.44 10.60 -4.88
N VAL A 97 10.60 10.74 -4.26
CA VAL A 97 10.73 11.13 -2.85
C VAL A 97 10.14 12.52 -2.63
N GLU A 98 10.40 13.47 -3.54
CA GLU A 98 9.86 14.83 -3.49
C GLU A 98 8.32 14.84 -3.54
N ASN A 99 7.72 13.97 -4.35
CA ASN A 99 6.27 13.84 -4.41
C ASN A 99 5.69 13.35 -3.07
N LEU A 100 6.36 12.40 -2.42
CA LEU A 100 5.94 11.93 -1.10
C LEU A 100 6.01 13.05 -0.05
N GLU A 101 7.09 13.84 -0.02
CA GLU A 101 7.23 14.99 0.88
C GLU A 101 6.09 16.00 0.65
N ARG A 102 5.86 16.41 -0.60
CA ARG A 102 4.80 17.36 -0.97
C ARG A 102 3.41 16.86 -0.59
N VAL A 103 3.13 15.59 -0.86
CA VAL A 103 1.83 14.98 -0.48
C VAL A 103 1.68 14.95 1.03
N ARG A 104 2.70 14.48 1.77
CA ARG A 104 2.65 14.38 3.23
C ARG A 104 2.44 15.74 3.92
N GLU A 105 3.00 16.82 3.36
CA GLU A 105 2.78 18.20 3.84
C GLU A 105 1.36 18.71 3.53
N ALA A 106 0.71 18.21 2.49
CA ALA A 106 -0.57 18.73 1.99
C ALA A 106 -1.80 18.02 2.56
N VAL A 107 -1.62 16.90 3.31
CA VAL A 107 -2.73 16.09 3.84
C VAL A 107 -2.58 15.82 5.33
N ASP A 108 -3.70 15.56 6.01
CA ASP A 108 -3.72 15.22 7.44
C ASP A 108 -3.84 13.71 7.72
N VAL A 109 -4.02 12.89 6.67
CA VAL A 109 -4.09 11.43 6.78
C VAL A 109 -2.70 10.80 6.73
N PRO A 110 -2.50 9.57 7.28
CA PRO A 110 -1.22 8.88 7.20
C PRO A 110 -0.77 8.63 5.75
N VAL A 111 0.54 8.73 5.51
CA VAL A 111 1.15 8.51 4.18
C VAL A 111 2.17 7.38 4.26
N LEU A 112 1.94 6.35 3.45
CA LEU A 112 2.84 5.21 3.25
C LEU A 112 3.85 5.55 2.16
N ARG A 113 5.15 5.40 2.47
CA ARG A 113 6.21 5.30 1.46
C ARG A 113 6.18 3.92 0.82
N LYS A 114 5.69 3.85 -0.40
CA LYS A 114 5.63 2.61 -1.21
C LYS A 114 6.90 2.50 -2.04
N ASP A 115 7.82 1.67 -1.59
CA ASP A 115 9.14 1.47 -2.20
C ASP A 115 9.64 0.04 -1.95
N PHE A 116 10.73 -0.35 -2.61
CA PHE A 116 11.46 -1.59 -2.36
C PHE A 116 12.65 -1.31 -1.46
N LEU A 117 12.42 -1.36 -0.14
CA LEU A 117 13.45 -1.13 0.87
C LEU A 117 14.10 -2.46 1.23
N VAL A 118 15.41 -2.59 0.99
CA VAL A 118 16.18 -3.82 1.20
C VAL A 118 17.39 -3.62 2.13
N ARG A 119 17.60 -2.39 2.61
CA ARG A 119 18.67 -2.03 3.56
C ARG A 119 18.21 -0.96 4.54
N GLU A 120 18.80 -0.98 5.72
CA GLU A 120 18.46 -0.05 6.81
C GLU A 120 18.68 1.42 6.45
N ASP A 121 19.79 1.76 5.76
CA ASP A 121 20.10 3.13 5.37
C ASP A 121 19.08 3.75 4.40
N GLN A 122 18.29 2.92 3.70
CA GLN A 122 17.23 3.38 2.83
C GLN A 122 16.01 3.93 3.59
N LEU A 123 15.85 3.57 4.86
CA LEU A 123 14.84 4.17 5.74
C LEU A 123 15.13 5.67 5.99
N ASP A 124 16.39 6.07 5.88
CA ASP A 124 16.86 7.43 6.18
C ASP A 124 16.78 8.39 4.97
N VAL A 125 16.12 7.99 3.88
CA VAL A 125 16.03 8.81 2.65
C VAL A 125 14.97 9.91 2.78
N VAL A 126 13.83 9.63 3.42
CA VAL A 126 12.71 10.56 3.53
C VAL A 126 11.81 10.20 4.72
N GLU A 127 11.21 11.20 5.33
CA GLU A 127 10.19 11.02 6.36
C GLU A 127 8.84 10.58 5.75
N ALA A 128 8.19 9.60 6.41
CA ALA A 128 6.85 9.12 6.10
C ALA A 128 6.14 8.69 7.38
N ASP A 129 4.84 8.39 7.33
CA ASP A 129 4.13 7.84 8.49
C ASP A 129 4.29 6.31 8.54
N LEU A 130 4.31 5.68 7.35
CA LEU A 130 4.54 4.24 7.18
C LEU A 130 5.64 3.98 6.15
N VAL A 131 6.30 2.84 6.29
CA VAL A 131 7.24 2.31 5.28
C VAL A 131 6.88 0.87 4.93
N LEU A 132 7.01 0.51 3.65
CA LEU A 132 6.77 -0.85 3.17
C LEU A 132 8.03 -1.70 3.32
N LEU A 133 7.86 -2.89 3.90
CA LEU A 133 8.86 -3.95 3.93
C LEU A 133 8.26 -5.22 3.34
N ILE A 134 8.81 -5.73 2.24
CA ILE A 134 8.31 -6.93 1.56
C ILE A 134 9.05 -8.15 2.10
N ALA A 135 8.37 -8.99 2.88
CA ALA A 135 8.98 -10.07 3.66
C ALA A 135 9.92 -10.95 2.85
N ARG A 136 9.51 -11.40 1.64
CA ARG A 136 10.33 -12.27 0.78
C ARG A 136 11.57 -11.60 0.18
N PHE A 137 11.68 -10.27 0.24
CA PHE A 137 12.84 -9.55 -0.31
C PHE A 137 13.93 -9.28 0.73
N VAL A 138 13.58 -9.34 2.01
CA VAL A 138 14.47 -9.01 3.13
C VAL A 138 14.64 -10.16 4.12
N GLU A 139 14.01 -11.30 3.86
CA GLU A 139 14.05 -12.58 4.60
C GLU A 139 14.82 -12.56 5.94
N ASP A 140 16.15 -12.74 5.88
CA ASP A 140 17.02 -12.83 7.06
C ASP A 140 17.14 -11.49 7.83
N ASP A 141 16.92 -10.36 7.16
CA ASP A 141 17.05 -9.01 7.72
C ASP A 141 15.69 -8.42 8.15
N LEU A 142 14.57 -9.15 7.97
CA LEU A 142 13.22 -8.62 8.22
C LEU A 142 13.03 -8.11 9.66
N ALA A 143 13.49 -8.86 10.65
CA ALA A 143 13.35 -8.47 12.06
C ALA A 143 14.15 -7.19 12.37
N ASP A 144 15.37 -7.11 11.87
CA ASP A 144 16.25 -5.96 12.07
C ASP A 144 15.67 -4.72 11.36
N LEU A 145 15.10 -4.87 10.16
CA LEU A 145 14.47 -3.76 9.43
C LEU A 145 13.16 -3.29 10.09
N VAL A 146 12.35 -4.20 10.63
CA VAL A 146 11.15 -3.84 11.40
C VAL A 146 11.53 -3.05 12.65
N GLU A 147 12.56 -3.50 13.41
CA GLU A 147 13.08 -2.78 14.57
C GLU A 147 13.67 -1.43 14.19
N ALA A 148 14.49 -1.39 13.13
CA ALA A 148 15.11 -0.16 12.63
C ALA A 148 14.09 0.87 12.16
N ALA A 149 13.01 0.46 11.51
CA ALA A 149 11.92 1.33 11.09
C ALA A 149 11.20 1.92 12.31
N ARG A 150 10.84 1.10 13.29
CA ARG A 150 10.21 1.54 14.54
C ARG A 150 11.09 2.50 15.34
N ALA A 151 12.40 2.21 15.41
CA ALA A 151 13.36 3.05 16.11
C ALA A 151 13.51 4.45 15.48
N ARG A 152 13.02 4.64 14.24
CA ARG A 152 12.92 5.92 13.53
C ARG A 152 11.54 6.56 13.62
N GLY A 153 10.61 5.95 14.33
CA GLY A 153 9.22 6.41 14.45
C GLY A 153 8.28 5.92 13.35
N PHE A 154 8.75 5.23 12.32
CA PHE A 154 7.88 4.69 11.28
C PHE A 154 6.97 3.57 11.77
N GLN A 155 5.79 3.43 11.15
CA GLN A 155 4.95 2.24 11.24
C GLN A 155 5.30 1.30 10.08
N PRO A 156 6.05 0.20 10.30
CA PRO A 156 6.36 -0.74 9.22
C PRO A 156 5.12 -1.54 8.81
N LEU A 157 4.69 -1.39 7.55
CA LEU A 157 3.75 -2.28 6.89
C LEU A 157 4.55 -3.43 6.26
N VAL A 158 4.35 -4.65 6.77
CA VAL A 158 5.04 -5.84 6.25
C VAL A 158 4.15 -6.55 5.25
N GLU A 159 4.56 -6.52 3.97
CA GLU A 159 3.86 -7.18 2.88
C GLU A 159 4.21 -8.67 2.84
N VAL A 160 3.18 -9.53 2.78
CA VAL A 160 3.28 -10.99 2.71
C VAL A 160 2.38 -11.55 1.62
N HIS A 161 2.73 -12.75 1.09
CA HIS A 161 1.98 -13.45 0.06
C HIS A 161 1.61 -14.87 0.48
N THR A 162 2.22 -15.40 1.52
CA THR A 162 2.01 -16.76 2.01
C THR A 162 1.92 -16.82 3.52
N ARG A 163 1.41 -17.93 4.05
CA ARG A 163 1.37 -18.18 5.51
C ARG A 163 2.75 -18.26 6.14
N GLU A 164 3.73 -18.76 5.39
CA GLU A 164 5.12 -18.83 5.85
C GLU A 164 5.72 -17.43 5.98
N GLU A 165 5.45 -16.54 5.01
CA GLU A 165 5.85 -15.12 5.10
C GLU A 165 5.12 -14.40 6.24
N LEU A 166 3.82 -14.68 6.45
CA LEU A 166 3.08 -14.16 7.59
C LEU A 166 3.71 -14.61 8.92
N ALA A 167 4.04 -15.90 9.05
CA ALA A 167 4.68 -16.39 10.26
C ALA A 167 6.02 -15.69 10.54
N ALA A 168 6.83 -15.45 9.50
CA ALA A 168 8.08 -14.70 9.63
C ALA A 168 7.84 -13.23 10.02
N ALA A 169 6.85 -12.56 9.42
CA ALA A 169 6.47 -11.19 9.74
C ALA A 169 6.00 -11.06 11.20
N LEU A 170 5.16 -11.98 11.68
CA LEU A 170 4.70 -12.01 13.06
C LEU A 170 5.85 -12.29 14.04
N ALA A 171 6.80 -13.18 13.68
CA ALA A 171 7.99 -13.43 14.47
C ALA A 171 8.93 -12.22 14.53
N ALA A 172 9.01 -11.42 13.46
CA ALA A 172 9.70 -10.14 13.42
C ALA A 172 8.98 -9.03 14.22
N GLY A 173 7.80 -9.33 14.75
CA GLY A 173 7.01 -8.41 15.56
C GLY A 173 6.14 -7.45 14.75
N ALA A 174 5.84 -7.71 13.47
CA ALA A 174 4.96 -6.86 12.68
C ALA A 174 3.58 -6.67 13.33
N GLU A 175 3.09 -5.43 13.35
CA GLU A 175 1.77 -5.04 13.85
C GLU A 175 0.83 -4.58 12.72
N LEU A 176 1.40 -4.28 11.55
CA LEU A 176 0.67 -3.98 10.32
C LEU A 176 1.11 -4.99 9.25
N ILE A 177 0.17 -5.73 8.71
CA ILE A 177 0.39 -6.76 7.68
C ILE A 177 -0.38 -6.36 6.41
N GLY A 178 0.33 -6.32 5.28
CA GLY A 178 -0.28 -6.25 3.96
C GLY A 178 -0.28 -7.64 3.33
N VAL A 179 -1.44 -8.17 2.99
CA VAL A 179 -1.53 -9.41 2.20
C VAL A 179 -1.72 -9.04 0.74
N ASN A 180 -0.68 -9.27 -0.06
CA ASN A 180 -0.70 -8.91 -1.47
C ASN A 180 -1.24 -10.06 -2.33
N ASN A 181 -2.37 -9.82 -2.99
CA ASN A 181 -3.00 -10.77 -3.91
C ASN A 181 -2.25 -10.94 -5.24
N ARG A 182 -1.21 -10.16 -5.49
CA ARG A 182 -0.39 -10.27 -6.70
C ARG A 182 0.83 -11.14 -6.44
N ASP A 183 0.89 -12.29 -7.12
CA ASP A 183 2.09 -13.15 -7.12
C ASP A 183 3.26 -12.44 -7.82
N LEU A 184 4.37 -12.25 -7.12
CA LEU A 184 5.58 -11.59 -7.65
C LEU A 184 6.41 -12.48 -8.59
N GLY A 185 6.13 -13.78 -8.63
CA GLY A 185 6.75 -14.71 -9.57
C GLY A 185 6.08 -14.71 -10.94
N LYS A 186 4.74 -14.60 -10.97
CA LYS A 186 3.92 -14.68 -12.18
C LYS A 186 3.29 -13.36 -12.58
N LEU A 187 3.22 -12.38 -11.68
CA LEU A 187 2.49 -11.12 -11.78
C LEU A 187 0.97 -11.30 -11.94
N GLU A 188 0.45 -12.47 -11.62
CA GLU A 188 -0.98 -12.80 -11.62
C GLU A 188 -1.62 -12.31 -10.31
N VAL A 189 -2.90 -11.96 -10.38
CA VAL A 189 -3.70 -11.53 -9.22
C VAL A 189 -4.72 -12.60 -8.88
N ASP A 190 -4.76 -12.99 -7.59
CA ASP A 190 -5.74 -13.94 -7.07
C ASP A 190 -6.22 -13.50 -5.67
N LEU A 191 -7.46 -13.04 -5.57
CA LEU A 191 -8.06 -12.58 -4.30
C LEU A 191 -8.16 -13.70 -3.25
N SER A 192 -8.10 -14.97 -3.66
CA SER A 192 -8.07 -16.10 -2.73
C SER A 192 -6.76 -16.16 -1.92
N THR A 193 -5.71 -15.45 -2.33
CA THR A 193 -4.48 -15.29 -1.53
C THR A 193 -4.81 -14.66 -0.19
N PHE A 194 -5.50 -13.52 -0.18
CA PHE A 194 -5.93 -12.87 1.06
C PHE A 194 -6.80 -13.80 1.91
N GLU A 195 -7.82 -14.41 1.32
CA GLU A 195 -8.74 -15.32 2.02
C GLU A 195 -8.04 -16.53 2.67
N SER A 196 -6.91 -16.94 2.11
CA SER A 196 -6.13 -18.06 2.65
C SER A 196 -5.18 -17.65 3.77
N VAL A 197 -4.68 -16.40 3.78
CA VAL A 197 -3.67 -15.91 4.73
C VAL A 197 -4.31 -15.17 5.91
N ALA A 198 -5.29 -14.31 5.65
CA ALA A 198 -5.90 -13.45 6.65
C ALA A 198 -6.45 -14.18 7.89
N PRO A 199 -7.05 -15.39 7.80
CA PRO A 199 -7.52 -16.11 8.99
C PRO A 199 -6.44 -16.50 10.01
N GLU A 200 -5.17 -16.43 9.64
CA GLU A 200 -4.04 -16.72 10.54
C GLU A 200 -3.45 -15.45 11.18
N VAL A 201 -3.93 -14.27 10.79
CA VAL A 201 -3.51 -13.00 11.39
C VAL A 201 -4.18 -12.84 12.77
N PRO A 202 -3.42 -12.59 13.84
CA PRO A 202 -4.00 -12.37 15.17
C PRO A 202 -4.81 -11.07 15.25
N ASP A 203 -5.91 -11.03 16.00
CA ASP A 203 -6.82 -9.88 16.16
C ASP A 203 -6.14 -8.55 16.56
N ARG A 204 -4.95 -8.62 17.18
CA ARG A 204 -4.17 -7.43 17.57
C ARG A 204 -3.36 -6.80 16.43
N VAL A 205 -3.30 -7.45 15.29
CA VAL A 205 -2.52 -7.05 14.12
C VAL A 205 -3.48 -6.52 13.08
N THR A 206 -3.23 -5.31 12.60
CA THR A 206 -4.00 -4.72 11.51
C THR A 206 -3.64 -5.38 10.18
N VAL A 207 -4.63 -5.88 9.46
CA VAL A 207 -4.43 -6.55 8.16
C VAL A 207 -5.07 -5.79 7.02
N ILE A 208 -4.29 -5.58 5.95
CA ILE A 208 -4.67 -4.82 4.75
C ILE A 208 -4.66 -5.77 3.55
N ALA A 209 -5.74 -5.77 2.76
CA ALA A 209 -5.76 -6.46 1.47
C ALA A 209 -5.19 -5.55 0.38
N GLU A 210 -4.21 -6.08 -0.37
CA GLU A 210 -3.53 -5.33 -1.42
C GLU A 210 -3.68 -6.01 -2.78
N SER A 211 -3.75 -5.23 -3.84
CA SER A 211 -3.87 -5.64 -5.25
C SER A 211 -5.17 -6.38 -5.60
N GLY A 212 -5.63 -6.18 -6.83
CA GLY A 212 -6.76 -6.91 -7.41
C GLY A 212 -8.14 -6.45 -6.97
N ILE A 213 -8.25 -5.43 -6.14
CA ILE A 213 -9.52 -4.84 -5.72
C ILE A 213 -9.90 -3.81 -6.79
N THR A 214 -10.81 -4.21 -7.69
CA THR A 214 -11.19 -3.41 -8.86
C THR A 214 -12.65 -2.96 -8.83
N THR A 215 -13.46 -3.60 -8.00
CA THR A 215 -14.89 -3.29 -7.86
C THR A 215 -15.28 -3.15 -6.38
N PRO A 216 -16.39 -2.46 -6.06
CA PRO A 216 -16.96 -2.47 -4.70
C PRO A 216 -17.30 -3.89 -4.18
N ALA A 217 -17.62 -4.83 -5.08
CA ALA A 217 -17.82 -6.23 -4.70
C ALA A 217 -16.53 -6.90 -4.23
N ASP A 218 -15.39 -6.62 -4.88
CA ASP A 218 -14.08 -7.08 -4.41
C ASP A 218 -13.74 -6.48 -3.03
N ALA A 219 -14.02 -5.20 -2.85
CA ALA A 219 -13.80 -4.52 -1.57
C ALA A 219 -14.58 -5.19 -0.44
N ARG A 220 -15.87 -5.47 -0.65
CA ARG A 220 -16.71 -6.22 0.31
C ARG A 220 -16.13 -7.60 0.59
N ARG A 221 -15.79 -8.34 -0.46
CA ARG A 221 -15.20 -9.68 -0.35
C ARG A 221 -13.96 -9.70 0.55
N MET A 222 -13.07 -8.71 0.42
CA MET A 222 -11.88 -8.60 1.26
C MET A 222 -12.25 -8.22 2.71
N ARG A 223 -13.20 -7.31 2.91
CA ARG A 223 -13.69 -6.96 4.25
C ARG A 223 -14.36 -8.15 4.95
N GLU A 224 -15.21 -8.92 4.24
CA GLU A 224 -15.82 -10.14 4.76
C GLU A 224 -14.79 -11.24 5.11
N ALA A 225 -13.68 -11.28 4.38
CA ALA A 225 -12.55 -12.16 4.65
C ALA A 225 -11.66 -11.68 5.81
N GLY A 226 -11.97 -10.52 6.43
CA GLY A 226 -11.31 -10.02 7.63
C GLY A 226 -10.28 -8.91 7.40
N ALA A 227 -10.27 -8.23 6.24
CA ALA A 227 -9.41 -7.08 6.05
C ALA A 227 -9.86 -5.90 6.94
N ASP A 228 -8.93 -5.29 7.71
CA ASP A 228 -9.18 -4.05 8.44
C ASP A 228 -9.16 -2.84 7.49
N GLY A 229 -8.42 -2.93 6.39
CA GLY A 229 -8.33 -1.90 5.37
C GLY A 229 -7.97 -2.47 4.00
N LEU A 230 -8.09 -1.63 2.97
CA LEU A 230 -7.86 -1.99 1.57
C LEU A 230 -6.84 -1.03 0.96
N LEU A 231 -5.81 -1.54 0.27
CA LEU A 231 -4.90 -0.71 -0.52
C LEU A 231 -5.29 -0.80 -1.98
N ILE A 232 -5.73 0.33 -2.55
CA ILE A 232 -6.31 0.41 -3.90
C ILE A 232 -5.59 1.51 -4.70
N GLY A 233 -5.06 1.14 -5.86
CA GLY A 233 -4.39 2.06 -6.77
C GLY A 233 -5.13 2.19 -8.10
N SER A 234 -4.95 1.22 -9.01
CA SER A 234 -5.42 1.31 -10.40
C SER A 234 -6.90 1.64 -10.51
N ALA A 235 -7.77 1.01 -9.72
CA ALA A 235 -9.21 1.25 -9.78
C ALA A 235 -9.66 2.66 -9.33
N ILE A 236 -8.78 3.38 -8.61
CA ILE A 236 -9.00 4.79 -8.23
C ILE A 236 -8.42 5.72 -9.30
N MET A 237 -7.25 5.37 -9.84
CA MET A 237 -6.49 6.20 -10.77
C MET A 237 -6.94 6.08 -12.23
N ASP A 238 -7.45 4.90 -12.65
CA ASP A 238 -7.80 4.65 -14.04
C ASP A 238 -9.11 5.38 -14.40
N ALA A 239 -9.01 6.33 -15.30
CA ALA A 239 -10.12 7.10 -15.85
C ALA A 239 -11.09 6.27 -16.73
N ASP A 240 -10.74 5.01 -17.02
CA ASP A 240 -11.49 4.13 -17.93
C ASP A 240 -12.65 3.38 -17.26
N GLY A 241 -13.00 3.70 -16.03
CA GLY A 241 -14.30 3.34 -15.47
C GLY A 241 -15.40 4.16 -16.17
N THR A 242 -15.70 3.86 -17.43
CA THR A 242 -16.88 4.37 -18.11
C THR A 242 -18.12 3.80 -17.40
N ASP A 243 -18.61 4.53 -16.40
CA ASP A 243 -19.99 4.46 -16.07
C ASP A 243 -20.78 5.09 -17.25
N GLU A 244 -22.02 4.64 -17.46
CA GLU A 244 -22.93 5.18 -18.49
C GLU A 244 -23.18 6.70 -18.35
N ALA A 245 -22.57 7.38 -17.37
CA ALA A 245 -22.71 8.80 -17.07
C ALA A 245 -21.63 9.70 -17.67
N GLY A 246 -20.54 9.14 -18.26
CA GLY A 246 -19.53 9.91 -19.03
C GLY A 246 -18.76 10.94 -18.20
N THR A 247 -18.59 10.72 -16.90
CA THR A 247 -17.74 11.57 -16.07
C THR A 247 -16.29 11.12 -16.21
N ASP A 248 -15.50 11.96 -16.84
CA ASP A 248 -14.03 11.88 -16.96
C ASP A 248 -13.42 11.69 -15.56
N GLY A 249 -12.73 10.59 -15.35
CA GLY A 249 -11.83 10.19 -14.25
C GLY A 249 -11.77 11.02 -12.98
N ASP A 250 -12.90 11.27 -12.29
CA ASP A 250 -12.90 11.94 -10.99
C ASP A 250 -12.36 11.00 -9.90
N VAL A 251 -11.06 11.19 -9.57
CA VAL A 251 -10.36 10.43 -8.53
C VAL A 251 -11.11 10.44 -7.19
N SER A 252 -11.76 11.58 -6.83
CA SER A 252 -12.57 11.68 -5.62
C SER A 252 -13.81 10.78 -5.69
N ALA A 253 -14.53 10.80 -6.82
CA ALA A 253 -15.69 9.92 -7.03
C ALA A 253 -15.28 8.44 -7.06
N ASN A 254 -14.18 8.10 -7.72
CA ASN A 254 -13.64 6.73 -7.74
C ASN A 254 -13.27 6.27 -6.33
N THR A 255 -12.59 7.10 -5.55
CA THR A 255 -12.26 6.77 -4.15
C THR A 255 -13.52 6.54 -3.33
N ARG A 256 -14.53 7.42 -3.47
CA ARG A 256 -15.80 7.32 -2.75
C ARG A 256 -16.54 6.02 -3.04
N ARG A 257 -16.43 5.46 -4.24
CA ARG A 257 -17.04 4.16 -4.58
C ARG A 257 -16.51 3.00 -3.72
N PHE A 258 -15.27 3.10 -3.24
CA PHE A 258 -14.64 2.08 -2.39
C PHE A 258 -14.74 2.38 -0.91
N THR A 259 -14.85 3.66 -0.52
CA THR A 259 -14.97 4.07 0.88
C THR A 259 -16.42 4.07 1.37
N ALA A 260 -17.39 4.18 0.47
CA ALA A 260 -18.79 4.13 0.85
C ALA A 260 -19.13 2.74 1.42
N ALA A 261 -19.56 2.69 2.68
CA ALA A 261 -20.30 1.53 3.18
C ALA A 261 -21.61 1.46 2.38
N GLU A 262 -21.95 0.30 1.82
CA GLU A 262 -23.26 0.15 1.21
C GLU A 262 -24.34 0.36 2.27
N THR A 263 -25.16 1.37 2.04
CA THR A 263 -26.53 1.30 2.54
C THR A 263 -27.17 0.07 1.92
N GLU A 264 -27.61 -0.88 2.76
CA GLU A 264 -28.49 -1.97 2.33
C GLU A 264 -29.60 -1.34 1.49
N GLU A 265 -29.53 -1.44 0.17
CA GLU A 265 -30.69 -1.17 -0.65
C GLU A 265 -31.70 -2.27 -0.33
N GLU A 266 -32.78 -1.86 0.29
CA GLU A 266 -33.96 -2.67 0.56
C GLU A 266 -34.35 -3.45 -0.72
N VAL A 267 -34.31 -4.79 -0.63
CA VAL A 267 -34.93 -5.69 -1.60
C VAL A 267 -36.45 -5.65 -1.41
#